data_544032c27dc91e52e63d3defabfd7bb3
#
_entry.id   544032c27dc91e52e63d3defabfd7bb3
#
_cell.length_a   1.000
_cell.length_b   1.000
_cell.length_c   1.000
_cell.angle_alpha   90.00
_cell.angle_beta   90.00
_cell.angle_gamma   90.00
#
_symmetry.space_group_name_H-M   'P 1'
#
loop_
_entity.id
_entity.type
_entity.pdbx_description
1 polymer ?
#
loop_
_entity_poly.entity_id
_entity_poly.type
_entity_poly.pdbx_seq_one_letter_code
_entity_poly.pdbx_strand_id
1 'polypeptide(L)'
;MKKNFAVFGLAGMLVFTAGGCKKQPPTLSLLVWEGYADPSFVRAFEQSHKCKISAAYMGSSDELVAKLRGGSASNYDVISPSSDVATMIASAGLAAPLDLSKFPSYLQLSERLREMPLVRVNGNVYGVPFTWGPNPLLYDTKTFRQPPDSWTILWGPDLKNKISVWDELSTIYMAAQILGYDKPDPGHLYNLTDEELNNVKKKLIELKPNIRKMWSTGGELTNLFENQEVVAAMGWPLITNQLRKANYPIGETIPKENTTGWIDHLMITSASEHKDLAAEFLEYMIEAKTQKAVADVTGYDPANPQAAQFMTEDQRKSLHLDNVDLYMTRIYFWQQVPRRDKYNEIWNEVKAAQ
;
A
#
# COMPACT_ATOMS: atom_id res chain seq x y z
N MET A 1 -83.36 10.65 46.79
CA MET A 1 -82.82 10.24 45.44
C MET A 1 -81.28 10.23 45.52
N LYS A 2 -80.68 9.05 45.70
CA LYS A 2 -79.24 8.86 45.81
C LYS A 2 -78.78 8.25 44.51
N LYS A 3 -77.90 8.86 43.72
CA LYS A 3 -77.28 8.33 42.50
C LYS A 3 -75.93 7.70 42.88
N ASN A 4 -75.82 6.40 42.66
CA ASN A 4 -74.59 5.71 42.81
C ASN A 4 -73.78 5.85 41.51
N PHE A 5 -72.53 6.32 41.61
CA PHE A 5 -71.58 6.31 40.54
C PHE A 5 -70.63 5.06 40.70
N ALA A 6 -70.69 4.15 39.78
CA ALA A 6 -69.73 3.02 39.69
C ALA A 6 -68.47 3.46 38.94
N VAL A 7 -67.33 3.37 39.62
CA VAL A 7 -66.04 3.61 39.02
C VAL A 7 -65.49 2.29 38.46
N PHE A 8 -65.39 2.17 37.13
CA PHE A 8 -64.71 1.08 36.46
C PHE A 8 -63.20 1.37 36.42
N GLY A 9 -62.42 0.65 37.19
CA GLY A 9 -60.96 0.68 37.12
C GLY A 9 -60.45 -0.15 35.91
N LEU A 10 -59.85 0.56 34.93
CA LEU A 10 -59.15 -0.07 33.80
C LEU A 10 -57.71 -0.37 34.26
N ALA A 11 -57.41 -1.65 34.53
CA ALA A 11 -56.04 -2.12 34.78
C ALA A 11 -55.30 -2.20 33.44
N GLY A 12 -54.51 -1.18 33.13
CA GLY A 12 -53.61 -1.17 31.97
C GLY A 12 -52.42 -2.13 32.18
N MET A 13 -52.40 -3.22 31.46
CA MET A 13 -51.28 -4.16 31.44
C MET A 13 -50.14 -3.58 30.57
N LEU A 14 -49.12 -3.01 31.21
CA LEU A 14 -47.90 -2.56 30.56
C LEU A 14 -47.10 -3.79 30.11
N VAL A 15 -47.20 -4.12 28.83
CA VAL A 15 -46.29 -5.09 28.17
C VAL A 15 -44.95 -4.40 27.96
N PHE A 16 -43.97 -4.67 28.84
CA PHE A 16 -42.57 -4.34 28.60
C PHE A 16 -42.05 -5.25 27.48
N THR A 17 -42.06 -4.77 26.25
CA THR A 17 -41.25 -5.38 25.19
C THR A 17 -39.80 -5.11 25.52
N ALA A 18 -39.09 -6.12 26.03
CA ALA A 18 -37.64 -6.11 26.11
C ALA A 18 -37.09 -6.05 24.69
N GLY A 19 -36.92 -4.83 24.20
CA GLY A 19 -36.14 -4.56 22.97
C GLY A 19 -34.72 -5.00 23.24
N GLY A 20 -34.38 -6.22 22.84
CA GLY A 20 -33.01 -6.70 22.87
C GLY A 20 -32.16 -5.76 22.04
N CYS A 21 -31.27 -5.00 22.68
CA CYS A 21 -30.22 -4.25 22.00
C CYS A 21 -29.48 -5.26 21.11
N LYS A 22 -29.74 -5.28 19.81
CA LYS A 22 -28.91 -6.01 18.85
C LYS A 22 -27.53 -5.37 18.94
N LYS A 23 -26.60 -6.04 19.62
CA LYS A 23 -25.18 -5.64 19.64
C LYS A 23 -24.76 -5.43 18.19
N GLN A 24 -24.33 -4.24 17.84
CA GLN A 24 -23.81 -4.00 16.50
C GLN A 24 -22.59 -4.93 16.28
N PRO A 25 -22.43 -5.45 15.05
CA PRO A 25 -21.26 -6.27 14.76
C PRO A 25 -19.98 -5.48 15.03
N PRO A 26 -18.92 -6.13 15.53
CA PRO A 26 -17.64 -5.46 15.71
C PRO A 26 -17.14 -4.89 14.39
N THR A 27 -16.50 -3.74 14.43
CA THR A 27 -15.89 -3.13 13.25
C THR A 27 -14.38 -3.22 13.38
N LEU A 28 -13.73 -3.82 12.38
CA LEU A 28 -12.29 -3.84 12.24
C LEU A 28 -11.86 -2.63 11.41
N SER A 29 -11.12 -1.73 12.00
CA SER A 29 -10.68 -0.48 11.38
C SER A 29 -9.28 -0.64 10.79
N LEU A 30 -9.13 -0.32 9.50
CA LEU A 30 -7.88 -0.48 8.77
C LEU A 30 -7.30 0.87 8.38
N LEU A 31 -5.97 1.02 8.41
CA LEU A 31 -5.22 2.07 7.72
C LEU A 31 -4.24 1.41 6.76
N VAL A 32 -4.60 1.37 5.49
CA VAL A 32 -3.94 0.53 4.49
C VAL A 32 -3.74 1.28 3.17
N TRP A 33 -2.95 0.70 2.28
CA TRP A 33 -2.82 1.20 0.92
C TRP A 33 -4.11 0.99 0.12
N GLU A 34 -4.29 1.80 -0.93
CA GLU A 34 -5.42 1.67 -1.86
C GLU A 34 -5.43 0.26 -2.49
N GLY A 35 -6.63 -0.34 -2.55
CA GLY A 35 -6.83 -1.69 -3.07
C GLY A 35 -6.78 -2.80 -2.01
N TYR A 36 -6.30 -2.57 -0.78
CA TYR A 36 -6.15 -3.62 0.25
C TYR A 36 -7.41 -3.92 1.05
N ALA A 37 -8.48 -3.20 0.81
CA ALA A 37 -9.78 -3.45 1.42
C ALA A 37 -10.91 -3.47 0.38
N ASP A 38 -10.64 -4.03 -0.81
CA ASP A 38 -11.64 -4.13 -1.86
C ASP A 38 -12.79 -5.07 -1.46
N PRO A 39 -14.05 -4.68 -1.70
CA PRO A 39 -15.22 -5.49 -1.36
C PRO A 39 -15.23 -6.90 -1.98
N SER A 40 -14.52 -7.13 -3.09
CA SER A 40 -14.50 -8.43 -3.76
C SER A 40 -13.91 -9.56 -2.92
N PHE A 41 -13.04 -9.23 -1.95
CA PHE A 41 -12.47 -10.20 -1.03
C PHE A 41 -12.80 -9.93 0.45
N VAL A 42 -12.93 -8.67 0.91
CA VAL A 42 -13.22 -8.42 2.33
C VAL A 42 -14.63 -8.84 2.75
N ARG A 43 -15.62 -8.82 1.84
CA ARG A 43 -17.01 -9.23 2.16
C ARG A 43 -17.13 -10.67 2.63
N ALA A 44 -16.30 -11.56 2.09
CA ALA A 44 -16.32 -12.96 2.52
C ALA A 44 -15.88 -13.11 3.99
N PHE A 45 -14.87 -12.35 4.40
CA PHE A 45 -14.42 -12.26 5.78
C PHE A 45 -15.51 -11.65 6.68
N GLU A 46 -16.10 -10.51 6.29
CA GLU A 46 -17.18 -9.85 7.04
C GLU A 46 -18.35 -10.81 7.32
N GLN A 47 -18.74 -11.60 6.32
CA GLN A 47 -19.85 -12.55 6.43
C GLN A 47 -19.52 -13.72 7.38
N SER A 48 -18.31 -14.31 7.23
CA SER A 48 -17.90 -15.46 8.05
C SER A 48 -17.66 -15.09 9.51
N HIS A 49 -17.14 -13.89 9.79
CA HIS A 49 -16.80 -13.42 11.13
C HIS A 49 -17.87 -12.50 11.75
N LYS A 50 -18.95 -12.23 11.01
CA LYS A 50 -20.07 -11.36 11.46
C LYS A 50 -19.58 -10.01 11.96
N CYS A 51 -18.64 -9.42 11.23
CA CYS A 51 -18.03 -8.13 11.51
C CYS A 51 -18.23 -7.15 10.35
N LYS A 52 -17.74 -5.91 10.52
CA LYS A 52 -17.59 -4.91 9.48
C LYS A 52 -16.13 -4.56 9.30
N ILE A 53 -15.72 -4.26 8.08
CA ILE A 53 -14.42 -3.68 7.78
C ILE A 53 -14.61 -2.23 7.38
N SER A 54 -13.87 -1.34 8.04
CA SER A 54 -13.81 0.09 7.73
C SER A 54 -12.36 0.44 7.38
N ALA A 55 -12.12 0.87 6.16
CA ALA A 55 -10.77 1.18 5.71
C ALA A 55 -10.59 2.68 5.46
N ALA A 56 -9.51 3.23 5.98
CA ALA A 56 -8.92 4.50 5.57
C ALA A 56 -7.70 4.17 4.71
N TYR A 57 -7.51 4.93 3.64
CA TYR A 57 -6.36 4.77 2.76
C TYR A 57 -5.30 5.83 3.06
N MET A 58 -4.05 5.49 2.82
CA MET A 58 -2.90 6.38 2.96
C MET A 58 -2.19 6.55 1.61
N GLY A 59 -1.56 7.69 1.42
CA GLY A 59 -0.83 8.04 0.20
C GLY A 59 0.69 7.92 0.34
N SER A 60 1.22 7.74 1.56
CA SER A 60 2.67 7.60 1.81
C SER A 60 2.97 6.88 3.12
N SER A 61 4.18 6.32 3.23
CA SER A 61 4.70 5.78 4.49
C SER A 61 4.78 6.84 5.60
N ASP A 62 5.09 8.09 5.25
CA ASP A 62 5.16 9.19 6.23
C ASP A 62 3.79 9.57 6.77
N GLU A 63 2.74 9.49 5.96
CA GLU A 63 1.37 9.70 6.42
C GLU A 63 0.96 8.65 7.46
N LEU A 64 1.28 7.36 7.20
CA LEU A 64 1.05 6.29 8.17
C LEU A 64 1.72 6.60 9.51
N VAL A 65 3.02 6.90 9.47
CA VAL A 65 3.83 7.18 10.67
C VAL A 65 3.29 8.39 11.42
N ALA A 66 2.94 9.47 10.72
CA ALA A 66 2.39 10.67 11.31
C ALA A 66 1.05 10.41 12.02
N LYS A 67 0.14 9.64 11.40
CA LYS A 67 -1.13 9.25 12.00
C LYS A 67 -0.95 8.41 13.26
N LEU A 68 -0.05 7.42 13.22
CA LEU A 68 0.21 6.57 14.39
C LEU A 68 0.84 7.34 15.56
N ARG A 69 1.82 8.22 15.29
CA ARG A 69 2.49 9.03 16.31
C ARG A 69 1.61 10.17 16.84
N GLY A 70 0.73 10.69 16.01
CA GLY A 70 -0.20 11.77 16.35
C GLY A 70 -1.37 11.37 17.27
N GLY A 71 -1.32 10.16 17.86
CA GLY A 71 -2.34 9.67 18.80
C GLY A 71 -3.55 9.00 18.13
N SER A 72 -3.53 8.82 16.81
CA SER A 72 -4.62 8.17 16.07
C SER A 72 -4.45 6.63 15.99
N ALA A 73 -3.43 6.06 16.65
CA ALA A 73 -3.16 4.62 16.59
C ALA A 73 -4.34 3.77 17.11
N SER A 74 -5.07 4.27 18.12
CA SER A 74 -6.26 3.61 18.67
C SER A 74 -7.47 3.60 17.73
N ASN A 75 -7.44 4.37 16.65
CA ASN A 75 -8.51 4.39 15.65
C ASN A 75 -8.39 3.24 14.64
N TYR A 76 -7.28 2.50 14.66
CA TYR A 76 -6.99 1.46 13.68
C TYR A 76 -6.58 0.16 14.38
N ASP A 77 -7.14 -0.94 13.91
CA ASP A 77 -6.79 -2.29 14.36
C ASP A 77 -5.67 -2.89 13.52
N VAL A 78 -5.73 -2.69 12.20
CA VAL A 78 -4.75 -3.22 11.25
C VAL A 78 -4.16 -2.08 10.43
N ILE A 79 -2.86 -2.17 10.18
CA ILE A 79 -2.09 -1.24 9.34
C ILE A 79 -1.28 -2.02 8.31
N SER A 80 -0.97 -1.38 7.16
CA SER A 80 -0.13 -2.00 6.11
C SER A 80 1.13 -1.18 5.82
N PRO A 81 2.13 -1.18 6.73
CA PRO A 81 3.39 -0.48 6.48
C PRO A 81 4.22 -1.16 5.39
N SER A 82 4.87 -0.35 4.57
CA SER A 82 5.93 -0.82 3.67
C SER A 82 7.25 -1.01 4.40
N SER A 83 8.17 -1.72 3.76
CA SER A 83 9.45 -2.17 4.32
C SER A 83 10.33 -1.04 4.90
N ASP A 84 10.20 0.18 4.40
CA ASP A 84 10.98 1.35 4.84
C ASP A 84 10.62 1.86 6.25
N VAL A 85 9.41 1.57 6.73
CA VAL A 85 8.91 2.03 8.05
C VAL A 85 8.48 0.90 8.98
N ALA A 86 8.34 -0.34 8.48
CA ALA A 86 7.83 -1.47 9.25
C ALA A 86 8.63 -1.75 10.52
N THR A 87 9.97 -1.82 10.42
CA THR A 87 10.85 -2.04 11.58
C THR A 87 10.75 -0.90 12.60
N MET A 88 10.65 0.34 12.12
CA MET A 88 10.53 1.51 13.01
C MET A 88 9.20 1.50 13.77
N ILE A 89 8.09 1.15 13.11
CA ILE A 89 6.77 1.03 13.74
C ILE A 89 6.78 -0.05 14.83
N ALA A 90 7.36 -1.22 14.54
CA ALA A 90 7.50 -2.30 15.51
C ALA A 90 8.40 -1.89 16.72
N SER A 91 9.57 -1.28 16.44
CA SER A 91 10.52 -0.83 17.47
C SER A 91 9.96 0.30 18.35
N ALA A 92 9.07 1.13 17.81
CA ALA A 92 8.41 2.20 18.56
C ALA A 92 7.23 1.70 19.43
N GLY A 93 6.95 0.38 19.44
CA GLY A 93 5.84 -0.19 20.20
C GLY A 93 4.46 0.17 19.65
N LEU A 94 4.36 0.60 18.39
CA LEU A 94 3.10 0.97 17.73
C LEU A 94 2.36 -0.24 17.15
N ALA A 95 3.05 -1.37 16.96
CA ALA A 95 2.46 -2.65 16.56
C ALA A 95 2.54 -3.67 17.71
N ALA A 96 1.61 -4.62 17.72
CA ALA A 96 1.61 -5.76 18.63
C ALA A 96 2.44 -6.92 18.05
N PRO A 97 3.17 -7.68 18.89
CA PRO A 97 3.81 -8.91 18.44
C PRO A 97 2.75 -9.96 18.04
N LEU A 98 3.05 -10.75 17.02
CA LEU A 98 2.17 -11.79 16.51
C LEU A 98 2.53 -13.15 17.12
N ASP A 99 1.51 -13.89 17.53
CA ASP A 99 1.61 -15.32 17.82
C ASP A 99 1.46 -16.10 16.51
N LEU A 100 2.60 -16.52 15.94
CA LEU A 100 2.62 -17.21 14.64
C LEU A 100 1.87 -18.57 14.65
N SER A 101 1.54 -19.13 15.81
CA SER A 101 0.71 -20.35 15.89
C SER A 101 -0.72 -20.13 15.39
N LYS A 102 -1.17 -18.87 15.36
CA LYS A 102 -2.45 -18.43 14.81
C LYS A 102 -2.45 -18.22 13.29
N PHE A 103 -1.31 -18.41 12.62
CA PHE A 103 -1.12 -18.13 11.20
C PHE A 103 -0.66 -19.39 10.42
N PRO A 104 -1.55 -20.39 10.19
CA PRO A 104 -1.22 -21.59 9.42
C PRO A 104 -0.64 -21.32 8.03
N SER A 105 -1.12 -20.27 7.37
CA SER A 105 -0.65 -19.87 6.03
C SER A 105 0.71 -19.17 6.05
N TYR A 106 1.24 -18.78 7.21
CA TYR A 106 2.51 -18.06 7.31
C TYR A 106 3.68 -18.85 6.69
N LEU A 107 3.74 -20.16 6.92
CA LEU A 107 4.78 -21.02 6.36
C LEU A 107 4.65 -21.24 4.84
N GLN A 108 3.51 -20.89 4.25
CA GLN A 108 3.29 -20.94 2.81
C GLN A 108 3.78 -19.68 2.09
N LEU A 109 4.02 -18.60 2.83
CA LEU A 109 4.58 -17.37 2.27
C LEU A 109 6.00 -17.60 1.73
N SER A 110 6.41 -16.80 0.75
CA SER A 110 7.76 -16.82 0.21
C SER A 110 8.80 -16.79 1.34
N GLU A 111 9.68 -17.79 1.39
CA GLU A 111 10.76 -17.87 2.37
C GLU A 111 11.62 -16.60 2.34
N ARG A 112 11.96 -16.14 1.13
CA ARG A 112 12.72 -14.90 0.93
C ARG A 112 12.09 -13.71 1.64
N LEU A 113 10.75 -13.53 1.57
CA LEU A 113 10.06 -12.43 2.20
C LEU A 113 9.93 -12.61 3.72
N ARG A 114 9.72 -13.86 4.18
CA ARG A 114 9.61 -14.18 5.61
C ARG A 114 10.92 -13.98 6.38
N GLU A 115 12.04 -14.27 5.71
CA GLU A 115 13.37 -14.21 6.34
C GLU A 115 13.99 -12.80 6.34
N MET A 116 13.38 -11.85 5.60
CA MET A 116 13.82 -10.46 5.69
C MET A 116 13.54 -9.88 7.09
N PRO A 117 14.52 -9.19 7.71
CA PRO A 117 14.39 -8.71 9.10
C PRO A 117 13.49 -7.47 9.25
N LEU A 118 12.56 -7.27 8.34
CA LEU A 118 11.75 -6.02 8.21
C LEU A 118 10.70 -5.85 9.31
N VAL A 119 10.22 -6.97 9.86
CA VAL A 119 9.17 -6.99 10.89
C VAL A 119 9.57 -7.77 12.12
N ARG A 120 10.88 -8.03 12.28
CA ARG A 120 11.44 -8.79 13.42
C ARG A 120 12.19 -7.83 14.35
N VAL A 121 11.74 -7.75 15.59
CA VAL A 121 12.37 -6.92 16.63
C VAL A 121 12.50 -7.74 17.92
N ASN A 122 13.70 -7.81 18.46
CA ASN A 122 14.00 -8.53 19.72
C ASN A 122 13.44 -9.98 19.75
N GLY A 123 13.55 -10.71 18.63
CA GLY A 123 13.08 -12.09 18.50
C GLY A 123 11.58 -12.25 18.25
N ASN A 124 10.79 -11.20 18.34
CA ASN A 124 9.35 -11.23 18.03
C ASN A 124 9.08 -10.83 16.58
N VAL A 125 8.01 -11.38 16.00
CA VAL A 125 7.47 -11.00 14.68
C VAL A 125 6.29 -10.07 14.90
N TYR A 126 6.25 -8.95 14.19
CA TYR A 126 5.22 -7.90 14.34
C TYR A 126 4.30 -7.76 13.13
N GLY A 127 4.60 -8.46 12.04
CA GLY A 127 3.78 -8.38 10.82
C GLY A 127 3.99 -9.60 9.92
N VAL A 128 3.07 -9.78 9.02
CA VAL A 128 3.14 -10.80 7.96
C VAL A 128 3.41 -10.14 6.63
N PRO A 129 4.35 -10.64 5.80
CA PRO A 129 4.48 -10.19 4.40
C PRO A 129 3.14 -10.38 3.68
N PHE A 130 2.71 -9.37 2.93
CA PHE A 130 1.40 -9.38 2.31
C PHE A 130 1.48 -9.31 0.79
N THR A 131 1.99 -8.22 0.25
CA THR A 131 2.23 -8.04 -1.18
C THR A 131 3.57 -7.35 -1.41
N TRP A 132 4.06 -7.41 -2.64
CA TRP A 132 5.25 -6.69 -3.04
C TRP A 132 5.13 -6.24 -4.51
N GLY A 133 5.98 -5.34 -4.92
CA GLY A 133 6.00 -4.89 -6.29
C GLY A 133 6.97 -3.74 -6.55
N PRO A 134 7.18 -3.41 -7.84
CA PRO A 134 7.99 -2.28 -8.27
C PRO A 134 7.23 -0.96 -8.27
N ASN A 135 7.97 0.14 -8.41
CA ASN A 135 7.48 1.41 -8.93
C ASN A 135 7.81 1.50 -10.43
N PRO A 136 6.98 0.96 -11.35
CA PRO A 136 7.31 0.95 -12.76
C PRO A 136 7.19 2.34 -13.39
N LEU A 137 7.84 2.50 -14.54
CA LEU A 137 7.53 3.58 -15.47
C LEU A 137 6.27 3.21 -16.27
N LEU A 138 5.20 3.95 -16.05
CA LEU A 138 3.95 3.85 -16.79
C LEU A 138 3.99 4.79 -17.99
N TYR A 139 3.43 4.35 -19.13
CA TYR A 139 3.43 5.16 -20.35
C TYR A 139 2.21 4.87 -21.25
N ASP A 140 1.69 5.91 -21.88
CA ASP A 140 0.65 5.79 -22.90
C ASP A 140 1.23 5.17 -24.18
N THR A 141 0.69 4.02 -24.60
CA THR A 141 1.20 3.26 -25.76
C THR A 141 0.88 3.91 -27.11
N LYS A 142 0.02 4.91 -27.14
CA LYS A 142 -0.22 5.73 -28.38
C LYS A 142 0.89 6.76 -28.54
N THR A 143 1.37 7.31 -27.42
CA THR A 143 2.48 8.27 -27.40
C THR A 143 3.83 7.57 -27.58
N PHE A 144 4.05 6.48 -26.83
CA PHE A 144 5.29 5.70 -26.88
C PHE A 144 5.02 4.35 -27.53
N ARG A 145 5.34 4.23 -28.82
CA ARG A 145 5.12 2.98 -29.59
C ARG A 145 6.04 1.84 -29.17
N GLN A 146 7.14 2.16 -28.53
CA GLN A 146 8.06 1.20 -27.91
C GLN A 146 8.17 1.53 -26.43
N PRO A 147 8.29 0.52 -25.53
CA PRO A 147 8.49 0.76 -24.12
C PRO A 147 9.72 1.65 -23.90
N PRO A 148 9.60 2.76 -23.14
CA PRO A 148 10.75 3.56 -22.75
C PRO A 148 11.73 2.72 -21.91
N ASP A 149 13.03 2.78 -22.24
CA ASP A 149 14.07 1.95 -21.61
C ASP A 149 14.81 2.65 -20.47
N SER A 150 14.51 3.91 -20.21
CA SER A 150 15.21 4.75 -19.23
C SER A 150 14.26 5.72 -18.52
N TRP A 151 14.48 5.94 -17.22
CA TRP A 151 13.83 7.00 -16.46
C TRP A 151 14.10 8.39 -17.04
N THR A 152 15.22 8.58 -17.76
CA THR A 152 15.58 9.87 -18.34
C THR A 152 14.56 10.40 -19.36
N ILE A 153 13.68 9.52 -19.89
CA ILE A 153 12.58 9.96 -20.77
C ILE A 153 11.71 11.02 -20.12
N LEU A 154 11.53 10.98 -18.78
CA LEU A 154 10.72 11.97 -18.06
C LEU A 154 11.28 13.40 -18.15
N TRP A 155 12.58 13.56 -18.43
CA TRP A 155 13.25 14.83 -18.69
C TRP A 155 13.20 15.26 -20.15
N GLY A 156 12.52 14.50 -21.01
CA GLY A 156 12.41 14.82 -22.44
C GLY A 156 11.77 16.20 -22.68
N PRO A 157 12.30 17.02 -23.59
CA PRO A 157 11.80 18.39 -23.83
C PRO A 157 10.36 18.41 -24.37
N ASP A 158 9.93 17.33 -25.03
CA ASP A 158 8.59 17.20 -25.60
C ASP A 158 7.52 16.83 -24.57
N LEU A 159 7.94 16.56 -23.31
CA LEU A 159 7.05 16.14 -22.22
C LEU A 159 6.68 17.28 -21.26
N LYS A 160 6.88 18.53 -21.67
CA LYS A 160 6.52 19.67 -20.84
C LYS A 160 5.04 19.61 -20.39
N ASN A 161 4.82 19.62 -19.07
CA ASN A 161 3.49 19.51 -18.44
C ASN A 161 2.72 18.24 -18.86
N LYS A 162 3.43 17.12 -19.07
CA LYS A 162 2.85 15.85 -19.59
C LYS A 162 3.24 14.63 -18.77
N ILE A 163 3.93 14.79 -17.65
CA ILE A 163 4.29 13.68 -16.80
C ILE A 163 3.75 13.85 -15.39
N SER A 164 3.79 12.78 -14.62
CA SER A 164 3.52 12.80 -13.19
C SER A 164 4.56 11.97 -12.42
N VAL A 165 4.80 12.33 -11.19
CA VAL A 165 5.64 11.59 -10.24
C VAL A 165 4.88 11.45 -8.92
N TRP A 166 5.22 10.45 -8.14
CA TRP A 166 4.59 10.22 -6.84
C TRP A 166 5.09 11.23 -5.80
N ASP A 167 4.17 11.82 -5.02
CA ASP A 167 4.50 12.74 -3.91
C ASP A 167 5.01 11.95 -2.69
N GLU A 168 6.13 11.24 -2.89
CA GLU A 168 6.75 10.38 -1.91
C GLU A 168 8.27 10.24 -2.17
N LEU A 169 9.05 9.75 -1.19
CA LEU A 169 10.50 9.65 -1.24
C LEU A 169 11.03 8.76 -2.38
N SER A 170 10.23 7.84 -2.91
CA SER A 170 10.60 7.02 -4.06
C SER A 170 10.97 7.84 -5.30
N THR A 171 10.42 9.05 -5.43
CA THR A 171 10.81 10.00 -6.47
C THR A 171 12.25 10.51 -6.30
N ILE A 172 12.74 10.64 -5.06
CA ILE A 172 14.15 10.90 -4.75
C ILE A 172 15.02 9.73 -5.22
N TYR A 173 14.61 8.49 -4.91
CA TYR A 173 15.39 7.31 -5.28
C TYR A 173 15.50 7.16 -6.80
N MET A 174 14.44 7.43 -7.56
CA MET A 174 14.47 7.44 -9.01
C MET A 174 15.52 8.41 -9.57
N ALA A 175 15.56 9.64 -9.06
CA ALA A 175 16.55 10.63 -9.49
C ALA A 175 17.97 10.23 -9.06
N ALA A 176 18.13 9.63 -7.89
CA ALA A 176 19.41 9.12 -7.41
C ALA A 176 19.93 7.96 -8.29
N GLN A 177 19.04 7.07 -8.76
CA GLN A 177 19.39 6.01 -9.71
C GLN A 177 19.89 6.57 -11.06
N ILE A 178 19.24 7.60 -11.59
CA ILE A 178 19.70 8.30 -12.80
C ILE A 178 21.09 8.90 -12.62
N LEU A 179 21.42 9.38 -11.42
CA LEU A 179 22.74 9.91 -11.08
C LEU A 179 23.77 8.80 -10.77
N GLY A 180 23.35 7.54 -10.74
CA GLY A 180 24.22 6.38 -10.51
C GLY A 180 24.55 6.12 -9.03
N TYR A 181 23.81 6.70 -8.10
CA TYR A 181 24.04 6.54 -6.66
C TYR A 181 23.57 5.19 -6.10
N ASP A 182 22.99 4.34 -6.94
CA ASP A 182 22.66 2.94 -6.64
C ASP A 182 23.85 1.99 -6.83
N LYS A 183 25.01 2.47 -7.23
CA LYS A 183 26.16 1.63 -7.60
C LYS A 183 27.37 1.96 -6.73
N PRO A 184 28.15 0.95 -6.31
CA PRO A 184 27.93 -0.50 -6.55
C PRO A 184 26.89 -1.13 -5.61
N ASP A 185 26.35 -0.38 -4.62
CA ASP A 185 25.41 -0.86 -3.61
C ASP A 185 24.07 -0.13 -3.72
N PRO A 186 22.99 -0.81 -4.14
CA PRO A 186 21.66 -0.22 -4.16
C PRO A 186 21.15 0.29 -2.80
N GLY A 187 21.64 -0.26 -1.70
CA GLY A 187 21.33 0.18 -0.34
C GLY A 187 21.74 1.62 -0.07
N HIS A 188 22.70 2.15 -0.82
CA HIS A 188 23.15 3.54 -0.70
C HIS A 188 22.04 4.56 -1.03
N LEU A 189 21.06 4.19 -1.86
CA LEU A 189 19.89 5.04 -2.14
C LEU A 189 19.14 5.49 -0.88
N TYR A 190 19.20 4.70 0.19
CA TYR A 190 18.52 4.95 1.47
C TYR A 190 19.38 5.69 2.48
N ASN A 191 20.63 6.01 2.14
CA ASN A 191 21.57 6.71 3.03
C ASN A 191 22.51 7.67 2.25
N LEU A 192 21.95 8.45 1.35
CA LEU A 192 22.69 9.44 0.55
C LEU A 192 23.31 10.51 1.44
N THR A 193 24.49 11.00 1.05
CA THR A 193 25.16 12.15 1.67
C THR A 193 24.42 13.45 1.39
N ASP A 194 24.75 14.54 2.11
CA ASP A 194 24.17 15.87 1.87
C ASP A 194 24.49 16.39 0.46
N GLU A 195 25.67 16.12 -0.05
CA GLU A 195 26.07 16.49 -1.40
C GLU A 195 25.22 15.74 -2.45
N GLU A 196 25.06 14.43 -2.31
CA GLU A 196 24.25 13.61 -3.20
C GLU A 196 22.78 14.01 -3.16
N LEU A 197 22.22 14.26 -1.97
CA LEU A 197 20.87 14.77 -1.82
C LEU A 197 20.67 16.13 -2.50
N ASN A 198 21.67 17.03 -2.40
CA ASN A 198 21.63 18.31 -3.12
C ASN A 198 21.69 18.12 -4.64
N ASN A 199 22.46 17.14 -5.14
CA ASN A 199 22.49 16.83 -6.57
C ASN A 199 21.17 16.23 -7.06
N VAL A 200 20.56 15.33 -6.26
CA VAL A 200 19.21 14.80 -6.51
C VAL A 200 18.17 15.92 -6.54
N LYS A 201 18.23 16.86 -5.58
CA LYS A 201 17.35 18.03 -5.57
C LYS A 201 17.44 18.83 -6.87
N LYS A 202 18.66 19.16 -7.32
CA LYS A 202 18.88 19.89 -8.59
C LYS A 202 18.27 19.11 -9.76
N LYS A 203 18.50 17.78 -9.81
CA LYS A 203 17.99 16.93 -10.87
C LYS A 203 16.46 16.90 -10.90
N LEU A 204 15.80 16.87 -9.73
CA LEU A 204 14.35 16.91 -9.63
C LEU A 204 13.77 18.30 -9.95
N ILE A 205 14.48 19.39 -9.63
CA ILE A 205 14.07 20.75 -10.05
C ILE A 205 14.11 20.89 -11.57
N GLU A 206 15.10 20.30 -12.26
CA GLU A 206 15.14 20.22 -13.73
C GLU A 206 13.90 19.48 -14.32
N LEU A 207 13.30 18.56 -13.57
CA LEU A 207 12.13 17.80 -14.00
C LEU A 207 10.82 18.61 -13.89
N LYS A 208 10.76 19.58 -12.99
CA LYS A 208 9.51 20.31 -12.67
C LYS A 208 8.75 20.88 -13.88
N PRO A 209 9.38 21.45 -14.91
CA PRO A 209 8.65 21.94 -16.09
C PRO A 209 7.84 20.85 -16.82
N ASN A 210 8.22 19.59 -16.67
CA ASN A 210 7.55 18.46 -17.29
C ASN A 210 6.40 17.91 -16.41
N ILE A 211 6.43 18.16 -15.11
CA ILE A 211 5.43 17.66 -14.17
C ILE A 211 4.11 18.42 -14.33
N ARG A 212 3.05 17.71 -14.71
CA ARG A 212 1.67 18.23 -14.72
C ARG A 212 1.13 18.32 -13.30
N LYS A 213 1.36 17.28 -12.50
CA LYS A 213 0.96 17.17 -11.11
C LYS A 213 1.79 16.09 -10.43
N MET A 214 2.09 16.26 -9.16
CA MET A 214 2.53 15.18 -8.28
C MET A 214 1.28 14.49 -7.74
N TRP A 215 1.20 13.17 -7.83
CA TRP A 215 0.06 12.39 -7.41
C TRP A 215 0.29 11.75 -6.03
N SER A 216 -0.79 11.56 -5.26
CA SER A 216 -0.75 10.98 -3.91
C SER A 216 -1.55 9.68 -3.79
N THR A 217 -2.55 9.45 -4.65
CA THR A 217 -3.37 8.23 -4.67
C THR A 217 -3.41 7.59 -6.05
N GLY A 218 -3.55 6.26 -6.11
CA GLY A 218 -3.63 5.55 -7.39
C GLY A 218 -4.77 6.05 -8.27
N GLY A 219 -5.94 6.32 -7.68
CA GLY A 219 -7.08 6.88 -8.41
C GLY A 219 -6.80 8.25 -9.01
N GLU A 220 -5.97 9.09 -8.34
CA GLU A 220 -5.57 10.39 -8.88
C GLU A 220 -4.72 10.23 -10.14
N LEU A 221 -3.71 9.35 -10.13
CA LEU A 221 -2.89 9.11 -11.33
C LEU A 221 -3.69 8.41 -12.44
N THR A 222 -4.59 7.49 -12.09
CA THR A 222 -5.52 6.89 -13.07
C THR A 222 -6.31 7.97 -13.80
N ASN A 223 -6.91 8.92 -13.09
CA ASN A 223 -7.65 10.03 -13.67
C ASN A 223 -6.78 10.92 -14.58
N LEU A 224 -5.53 11.20 -14.20
CA LEU A 224 -4.61 11.99 -15.02
C LEU A 224 -4.33 11.33 -16.37
N PHE A 225 -4.19 10.01 -16.43
CA PHE A 225 -4.04 9.27 -17.67
C PHE A 225 -5.35 9.26 -18.49
N GLU A 226 -6.50 8.91 -17.87
CA GLU A 226 -7.80 8.85 -18.54
C GLU A 226 -8.19 10.18 -19.18
N ASN A 227 -7.89 11.29 -18.51
CA ASN A 227 -8.10 12.65 -19.03
C ASN A 227 -7.01 13.09 -20.02
N GLN A 228 -6.03 12.24 -20.34
CA GLN A 228 -4.90 12.55 -21.25
C GLN A 228 -4.08 13.78 -20.78
N GLU A 229 -4.09 14.05 -19.48
CA GLU A 229 -3.29 15.12 -18.90
C GLU A 229 -1.82 14.72 -18.82
N VAL A 230 -1.53 13.43 -18.64
CA VAL A 230 -0.18 12.86 -18.61
C VAL A 230 -0.03 11.71 -19.60
N VAL A 231 1.20 11.49 -20.06
CA VAL A 231 1.54 10.40 -21.01
C VAL A 231 2.61 9.47 -20.45
N ALA A 232 3.28 9.86 -19.37
CA ALA A 232 4.23 9.02 -18.64
C ALA A 232 4.26 9.39 -17.16
N ALA A 233 4.52 8.40 -16.31
CA ALA A 233 4.62 8.62 -14.87
C ALA A 233 5.40 7.48 -14.18
N MET A 234 6.04 7.75 -13.04
CA MET A 234 6.29 6.71 -12.05
C MET A 234 4.96 6.33 -11.41
N GLY A 235 4.65 5.05 -11.30
CA GLY A 235 3.35 4.62 -10.75
C GLY A 235 3.42 3.27 -10.04
N TRP A 236 2.25 2.69 -9.84
CA TRP A 236 2.07 1.36 -9.25
C TRP A 236 1.39 0.41 -10.24
N PRO A 237 1.61 -0.89 -10.17
CA PRO A 237 0.87 -1.87 -11.00
C PRO A 237 -0.65 -1.78 -10.83
N LEU A 238 -1.16 -1.34 -9.67
CA LEU A 238 -2.59 -1.06 -9.44
C LEU A 238 -3.16 -0.11 -10.51
N ILE A 239 -2.42 0.95 -10.83
CA ILE A 239 -2.85 1.97 -11.79
C ILE A 239 -2.90 1.38 -13.19
N THR A 240 -1.86 0.63 -13.58
CA THR A 240 -1.86 -0.10 -14.86
C THR A 240 -3.02 -1.07 -14.96
N ASN A 241 -3.32 -1.80 -13.89
CA ASN A 241 -4.41 -2.76 -13.83
C ASN A 241 -5.79 -2.06 -13.98
N GLN A 242 -5.99 -0.94 -13.30
CA GLN A 242 -7.21 -0.13 -13.41
C GLN A 242 -7.38 0.43 -14.82
N LEU A 243 -6.35 1.02 -15.41
CA LEU A 243 -6.36 1.60 -16.75
C LEU A 243 -6.60 0.53 -17.83
N ARG A 244 -5.99 -0.66 -17.70
CA ARG A 244 -6.26 -1.79 -18.62
C ARG A 244 -7.71 -2.25 -18.54
N LYS A 245 -8.30 -2.33 -17.35
CA LYS A 245 -9.72 -2.65 -17.16
C LYS A 245 -10.65 -1.60 -17.77
N ALA A 246 -10.22 -0.34 -17.80
CA ALA A 246 -10.91 0.76 -18.48
C ALA A 246 -10.63 0.82 -19.99
N ASN A 247 -9.89 -0.16 -20.56
CA ASN A 247 -9.45 -0.20 -21.95
C ASN A 247 -8.58 1.01 -22.36
N TYR A 248 -7.89 1.64 -21.42
CA TYR A 248 -6.92 2.68 -21.72
C TYR A 248 -5.61 2.06 -22.23
N PRO A 249 -4.95 2.64 -23.25
CA PRO A 249 -3.74 2.09 -23.86
C PRO A 249 -2.50 2.37 -22.99
N ILE A 250 -2.35 1.65 -21.91
CA ILE A 250 -1.26 1.80 -20.94
C ILE A 250 -0.24 0.66 -21.04
N GLY A 251 1.03 1.00 -21.03
CA GLY A 251 2.15 0.11 -20.81
C GLY A 251 2.89 0.41 -19.52
N GLU A 252 3.62 -0.55 -19.03
CA GLU A 252 4.56 -0.41 -17.91
C GLU A 252 5.87 -1.10 -18.21
N THR A 253 6.96 -0.56 -17.66
CA THR A 253 8.30 -1.13 -17.83
C THR A 253 9.18 -0.84 -16.62
N ILE A 254 10.16 -1.69 -16.37
CA ILE A 254 11.29 -1.38 -15.49
C ILE A 254 12.43 -0.87 -16.37
N PRO A 255 12.82 0.41 -16.26
CA PRO A 255 13.91 1.00 -17.02
C PRO A 255 15.26 0.32 -16.75
N LYS A 256 16.25 0.56 -17.61
CA LYS A 256 17.60 -0.04 -17.50
C LYS A 256 18.34 0.35 -16.22
N GLU A 257 17.99 1.47 -15.61
CA GLU A 257 18.51 1.89 -14.31
C GLU A 257 17.92 1.06 -13.15
N ASN A 258 17.05 0.08 -13.44
CA ASN A 258 16.20 -0.62 -12.46
C ASN A 258 15.15 0.30 -11.83
N THR A 259 14.45 -0.19 -10.82
CA THR A 259 13.49 0.61 -10.06
C THR A 259 13.58 0.27 -8.59
N THR A 260 13.04 1.14 -7.74
CA THR A 260 12.74 0.78 -6.35
C THR A 260 11.38 0.11 -6.26
N GLY A 261 11.13 -0.58 -5.15
CA GLY A 261 9.85 -1.24 -4.90
C GLY A 261 9.65 -1.48 -3.42
N TRP A 262 8.49 -1.95 -3.10
CA TRP A 262 8.07 -2.16 -1.72
C TRP A 262 7.81 -3.63 -1.42
N ILE A 263 7.87 -3.96 -0.13
CA ILE A 263 7.26 -5.15 0.46
C ILE A 263 6.33 -4.62 1.54
N ASP A 264 5.04 -4.82 1.37
CA ASP A 264 4.04 -4.41 2.35
C ASP A 264 3.77 -5.54 3.33
N HIS A 265 3.55 -5.15 4.56
CA HIS A 265 3.24 -6.06 5.64
C HIS A 265 1.88 -5.70 6.23
N LEU A 266 1.17 -6.69 6.74
CA LEU A 266 0.03 -6.43 7.61
C LEU A 266 0.47 -6.55 9.06
N MET A 267 0.15 -5.55 9.86
CA MET A 267 0.44 -5.47 11.29
C MET A 267 -0.82 -5.16 12.07
N ILE A 268 -0.89 -5.66 13.32
CA ILE A 268 -1.92 -5.29 14.28
C ILE A 268 -1.38 -4.13 15.11
N THR A 269 -2.14 -3.05 15.29
CA THR A 269 -1.70 -1.95 16.16
C THR A 269 -1.64 -2.40 17.61
N SER A 270 -0.70 -1.88 18.39
CA SER A 270 -0.60 -2.18 19.82
C SER A 270 -1.85 -1.73 20.59
N ALA A 271 -2.51 -0.68 20.12
CA ALA A 271 -3.69 -0.06 20.71
C ALA A 271 -5.02 -0.74 20.32
N SER A 272 -5.02 -1.71 19.38
CA SER A 272 -6.23 -2.40 18.96
C SER A 272 -6.93 -3.10 20.13
N GLU A 273 -8.25 -2.92 20.21
CA GLU A 273 -9.11 -3.67 21.13
C GLU A 273 -9.64 -4.96 20.51
N HIS A 274 -9.42 -5.18 19.20
CA HIS A 274 -9.91 -6.33 18.41
C HIS A 274 -8.78 -7.24 17.94
N LYS A 275 -7.72 -7.45 18.75
CA LYS A 275 -6.50 -8.17 18.32
C LYS A 275 -6.75 -9.59 17.79
N ASP A 276 -7.70 -10.32 18.38
CA ASP A 276 -8.01 -11.69 17.90
C ASP A 276 -8.69 -11.64 16.52
N LEU A 277 -9.68 -10.78 16.32
CA LEU A 277 -10.33 -10.60 15.02
C LEU A 277 -9.34 -10.05 13.97
N ALA A 278 -8.43 -9.16 14.38
CA ALA A 278 -7.37 -8.65 13.52
C ALA A 278 -6.41 -9.77 13.11
N ALA A 279 -6.05 -10.68 14.02
CA ALA A 279 -5.20 -11.84 13.68
C ALA A 279 -5.90 -12.79 12.69
N GLU A 280 -7.20 -13.06 12.88
CA GLU A 280 -8.01 -13.85 11.93
C GLU A 280 -8.06 -13.15 10.55
N PHE A 281 -8.16 -11.82 10.52
CA PHE A 281 -8.11 -11.05 9.27
C PHE A 281 -6.74 -11.13 8.59
N LEU A 282 -5.65 -11.00 9.33
CA LEU A 282 -4.29 -11.14 8.77
C LEU A 282 -4.09 -12.55 8.17
N GLU A 283 -4.50 -13.60 8.89
CA GLU A 283 -4.43 -14.97 8.37
C GLU A 283 -5.23 -15.10 7.07
N TYR A 284 -6.49 -14.66 7.06
CA TYR A 284 -7.33 -14.66 5.87
C TYR A 284 -6.68 -13.94 4.67
N MET A 285 -6.03 -12.81 4.92
CA MET A 285 -5.40 -12.01 3.87
C MET A 285 -4.15 -12.65 3.26
N ILE A 286 -3.46 -13.53 4.00
CA ILE A 286 -2.28 -14.26 3.48
C ILE A 286 -2.60 -15.66 2.93
N GLU A 287 -3.86 -16.11 3.00
CA GLU A 287 -4.30 -17.34 2.33
C GLU A 287 -4.10 -17.22 0.80
N ALA A 288 -3.65 -18.30 0.17
CA ALA A 288 -3.35 -18.33 -1.26
C ALA A 288 -4.52 -17.86 -2.15
N LYS A 289 -5.76 -18.22 -1.80
CA LYS A 289 -6.95 -17.83 -2.55
C LYS A 289 -7.26 -16.33 -2.40
N THR A 290 -7.10 -15.79 -1.20
CA THR A 290 -7.30 -14.35 -0.93
C THR A 290 -6.19 -13.54 -1.60
N GLN A 291 -4.94 -14.00 -1.54
CA GLN A 291 -3.80 -13.39 -2.23
C GLN A 291 -4.02 -13.29 -3.75
N LYS A 292 -4.61 -14.33 -4.36
CA LYS A 292 -5.03 -14.27 -5.77
C LYS A 292 -6.08 -13.18 -6.01
N ALA A 293 -7.08 -13.07 -5.15
CA ALA A 293 -8.11 -12.03 -5.29
C ALA A 293 -7.54 -10.62 -5.10
N VAL A 294 -6.59 -10.45 -4.18
CA VAL A 294 -5.83 -9.20 -4.02
C VAL A 294 -5.05 -8.87 -5.29
N ALA A 295 -4.32 -9.83 -5.85
CA ALA A 295 -3.57 -9.65 -7.10
C ALA A 295 -4.48 -9.28 -8.29
N ASP A 296 -5.69 -9.84 -8.38
CA ASP A 296 -6.67 -9.47 -9.41
C ASP A 296 -7.08 -8.00 -9.34
N VAL A 297 -7.20 -7.47 -8.13
CA VAL A 297 -7.58 -6.07 -7.90
C VAL A 297 -6.40 -5.15 -8.13
N THR A 298 -5.26 -5.46 -7.52
CA THR A 298 -4.13 -4.56 -7.41
C THR A 298 -3.09 -4.72 -8.53
N GLY A 299 -2.98 -5.91 -9.13
CA GLY A 299 -1.85 -6.24 -10.00
C GLY A 299 -0.53 -6.39 -9.24
N TYR A 300 -0.57 -6.50 -7.91
CA TYR A 300 0.62 -6.68 -7.06
C TYR A 300 1.00 -8.14 -6.94
N ASP A 301 2.28 -8.39 -6.76
CA ASP A 301 2.79 -9.73 -6.57
C ASP A 301 2.41 -10.27 -5.18
N PRO A 302 1.88 -11.49 -5.11
CA PRO A 302 1.47 -12.09 -3.83
C PRO A 302 2.70 -12.52 -3.01
N ALA A 303 2.63 -12.33 -1.70
CA ALA A 303 3.63 -12.89 -0.78
C ALA A 303 3.49 -14.42 -0.64
N ASN A 304 2.29 -14.97 -0.92
CA ASN A 304 2.05 -16.41 -0.92
C ASN A 304 2.15 -16.96 -2.36
N PRO A 305 3.26 -17.64 -2.73
CA PRO A 305 3.45 -18.16 -4.09
C PRO A 305 2.42 -19.22 -4.48
N GLN A 306 1.72 -19.84 -3.52
CA GLN A 306 0.65 -20.79 -3.82
C GLN A 306 -0.58 -20.13 -4.45
N ALA A 307 -0.69 -18.79 -4.41
CA ALA A 307 -1.70 -18.05 -5.15
C ALA A 307 -1.68 -18.36 -6.66
N ALA A 308 -0.50 -18.67 -7.22
CA ALA A 308 -0.32 -19.00 -8.63
C ALA A 308 -1.18 -20.19 -9.10
N GLN A 309 -1.52 -21.13 -8.22
CA GLN A 309 -2.36 -22.28 -8.58
C GLN A 309 -3.83 -21.89 -8.93
N PHE A 310 -4.26 -20.71 -8.51
CA PHE A 310 -5.60 -20.17 -8.79
C PHE A 310 -5.59 -19.17 -9.96
N MET A 311 -4.45 -18.94 -10.61
CA MET A 311 -4.25 -17.96 -11.67
C MET A 311 -4.19 -18.63 -13.04
N THR A 312 -4.63 -17.89 -14.07
CA THR A 312 -4.39 -18.28 -15.46
C THR A 312 -2.91 -18.11 -15.81
N GLU A 313 -2.47 -18.72 -16.94
CA GLU A 313 -1.10 -18.56 -17.43
C GLU A 313 -0.77 -17.09 -17.71
N ASP A 314 -1.71 -16.34 -18.29
CA ASP A 314 -1.51 -14.92 -18.60
C ASP A 314 -1.36 -14.08 -17.32
N GLN A 315 -2.14 -14.39 -16.26
CA GLN A 315 -2.00 -13.74 -14.97
C GLN A 315 -0.63 -14.04 -14.34
N ARG A 316 -0.17 -15.29 -14.35
CA ARG A 316 1.17 -15.66 -13.84
C ARG A 316 2.28 -14.93 -14.59
N LYS A 317 2.17 -14.83 -15.92
CA LYS A 317 3.13 -14.10 -16.76
C LYS A 317 3.13 -12.60 -16.45
N SER A 318 1.93 -11.99 -16.29
CA SER A 318 1.81 -10.55 -15.98
C SER A 318 2.36 -10.18 -14.62
N LEU A 319 2.33 -11.11 -13.66
CA LEU A 319 2.90 -10.96 -12.32
C LEU A 319 4.32 -11.53 -12.21
N HIS A 320 4.95 -11.90 -13.34
CA HIS A 320 6.32 -12.43 -13.40
C HIS A 320 6.56 -13.67 -12.53
N LEU A 321 5.49 -14.41 -12.14
CA LEU A 321 5.58 -15.53 -11.21
C LEU A 321 6.38 -16.72 -11.75
N ASP A 322 6.53 -16.83 -13.07
CA ASP A 322 7.37 -17.86 -13.70
C ASP A 322 8.89 -17.57 -13.57
N ASN A 323 9.28 -16.32 -13.24
CA ASN A 323 10.66 -15.86 -13.15
C ASN A 323 10.86 -14.86 -11.99
N VAL A 324 10.23 -15.11 -10.84
CA VAL A 324 10.21 -14.21 -9.68
C VAL A 324 11.61 -13.76 -9.25
N ASP A 325 12.56 -14.69 -9.14
CA ASP A 325 13.91 -14.35 -8.67
C ASP A 325 14.63 -13.40 -9.62
N LEU A 326 14.53 -13.64 -10.94
CA LEU A 326 15.11 -12.75 -11.95
C LEU A 326 14.42 -11.37 -11.93
N TYR A 327 13.09 -11.34 -11.80
CA TYR A 327 12.34 -10.11 -11.73
C TYR A 327 12.72 -9.28 -10.49
N MET A 328 12.84 -9.92 -9.33
CA MET A 328 13.26 -9.28 -8.09
C MET A 328 14.66 -8.65 -8.17
N THR A 329 15.56 -9.13 -9.05
CA THR A 329 16.88 -8.51 -9.22
C THR A 329 16.82 -7.11 -9.86
N ARG A 330 15.70 -6.79 -10.50
CA ARG A 330 15.43 -5.49 -11.12
C ARG A 330 14.78 -4.48 -10.16
N ILE A 331 14.48 -4.91 -8.91
CA ILE A 331 13.75 -4.12 -7.90
C ILE A 331 14.63 -3.96 -6.67
N TYR A 332 14.94 -2.72 -6.33
CA TYR A 332 15.64 -2.37 -5.10
C TYR A 332 14.60 -2.12 -4.00
N PHE A 333 14.33 -3.16 -3.22
CA PHE A 333 13.32 -3.06 -2.16
C PHE A 333 13.69 -2.01 -1.12
N TRP A 334 12.69 -1.23 -0.74
CA TRP A 334 12.85 -0.16 0.24
C TRP A 334 13.37 -0.67 1.56
N GLN A 335 14.27 0.10 2.13
CA GLN A 335 14.89 -0.13 3.42
C GLN A 335 14.63 1.05 4.33
N GLN A 336 14.86 0.85 5.61
CA GLN A 336 14.82 1.95 6.58
C GLN A 336 15.79 3.07 6.14
N VAL A 337 15.30 4.30 6.17
CA VAL A 337 16.07 5.51 5.83
C VAL A 337 16.54 6.17 7.11
N PRO A 338 17.81 6.01 7.52
CA PRO A 338 18.31 6.55 8.80
C PRO A 338 18.18 8.07 8.89
N ARG A 339 18.26 8.76 7.76
CA ARG A 339 18.21 10.22 7.65
C ARG A 339 16.90 10.70 7.00
N ARG A 340 15.78 10.04 7.32
CA ARG A 340 14.47 10.29 6.67
C ARG A 340 14.05 11.75 6.74
N ASP A 341 14.29 12.43 7.85
CA ASP A 341 13.97 13.87 8.00
C ASP A 341 14.72 14.72 6.97
N LYS A 342 15.97 14.36 6.64
CA LYS A 342 16.75 15.07 5.62
C LYS A 342 16.22 14.83 4.21
N TYR A 343 15.79 13.60 3.90
CA TYR A 343 15.14 13.31 2.62
C TYR A 343 13.83 14.09 2.50
N ASN A 344 13.03 14.15 3.55
CA ASN A 344 11.79 14.91 3.58
C ASN A 344 12.04 16.42 3.41
N GLU A 345 13.08 16.97 4.04
CA GLU A 345 13.50 18.35 3.84
C GLU A 345 13.79 18.63 2.35
N ILE A 346 14.63 17.79 1.73
CA ILE A 346 14.98 17.91 0.30
C ILE A 346 13.73 17.78 -0.59
N TRP A 347 12.84 16.82 -0.29
CA TRP A 347 11.60 16.66 -1.05
C TRP A 347 10.69 17.90 -0.95
N ASN A 348 10.58 18.48 0.23
CA ASN A 348 9.82 19.71 0.43
C ASN A 348 10.45 20.90 -0.30
N GLU A 349 11.79 21.01 -0.34
CA GLU A 349 12.49 22.03 -1.13
C GLU A 349 12.24 21.85 -2.64
N VAL A 350 12.24 20.61 -3.15
CA VAL A 350 11.88 20.32 -4.55
C VAL A 350 10.45 20.76 -4.83
N LYS A 351 9.49 20.44 -3.97
CA LYS A 351 8.08 20.86 -4.14
C LYS A 351 7.94 22.38 -4.15
N ALA A 352 8.64 23.07 -3.26
CA ALA A 352 8.59 24.54 -3.12
C ALA A 352 9.35 25.31 -4.21
N ALA A 353 10.30 24.69 -4.92
CA ALA A 353 11.06 25.36 -6.00
C ALA A 353 10.11 25.82 -7.11
N GLN A 354 10.41 27.03 -7.68
CA GLN A 354 9.64 27.62 -8.78
C GLN A 354 10.09 27.10 -10.15
#